data_4114cbd0668260eb6b132f44f3f8c466
#
_entry.id   4114cbd0668260eb6b132f44f3f8c466
#
_cell.length_a   1.000
_cell.length_b   1.000
_cell.length_c   1.000
_cell.angle_alpha   90.00
_cell.angle_beta   90.00
_cell.angle_gamma   90.00
#
_symmetry.space_group_name_H-M   'P 1'
#
loop_
_entity.id
_entity.type
_entity.pdbx_description
1 polymer ?
#
loop_
_entity_poly.entity_id
_entity_poly.type
_entity_poly.pdbx_seq_one_letter_code
_entity_poly.pdbx_strand_id
1 'polypeptide(L)'
;MQTIAILGSTGSIGTQALELVRLHPEEFRVVALTARSSREKLFEQVREFRPEVAGLTEPIPMSEIPEDVRFCRWVMGKEALRVAAAEVPADMVLVSVVGIAGLQSVMDALGANRQVLLANKEALVTGGHLVMDAAKRIGKPILPVDSEHSAIFQCLQDEIGRASCRERV
;
A
#
# COMPACT_ATOMS: atom_id res chain seq x y z
N MET A 1 -6.15 2.57 -16.89
CA MET A 1 -4.88 2.62 -16.10
C MET A 1 -5.25 2.96 -14.67
N GLN A 2 -4.96 2.06 -13.73
CA GLN A 2 -5.24 2.23 -12.30
C GLN A 2 -4.04 2.88 -11.60
N THR A 3 -4.31 3.75 -10.65
CA THR A 3 -3.28 4.44 -9.88
C THR A 3 -3.04 3.77 -8.54
N ILE A 4 -1.77 3.59 -8.15
CA ILE A 4 -1.39 2.91 -6.92
C ILE A 4 -0.42 3.75 -6.08
N ALA A 5 -0.73 3.86 -4.79
CA ALA A 5 0.21 4.33 -3.77
C ALA A 5 0.80 3.13 -3.01
N ILE A 6 2.11 3.10 -2.82
CA ILE A 6 2.82 1.99 -2.17
C ILE A 6 3.51 2.48 -0.89
N LEU A 7 2.98 2.06 0.25
CA LEU A 7 3.56 2.37 1.55
C LEU A 7 4.51 1.25 1.97
N GLY A 8 5.79 1.59 2.12
CA GLY A 8 6.85 0.61 2.35
C GLY A 8 7.43 0.01 1.05
N SER A 9 7.57 0.84 0.01
CA SER A 9 7.99 0.42 -1.34
C SER A 9 9.37 -0.25 -1.41
N THR A 10 10.24 0.04 -0.47
CA THR A 10 11.61 -0.52 -0.40
C THR A 10 11.69 -1.89 0.29
N GLY A 11 10.61 -2.32 0.95
CA GLY A 11 10.47 -3.64 1.57
C GLY A 11 10.23 -4.74 0.54
N SER A 12 10.18 -6.00 1.00
CA SER A 12 10.00 -7.17 0.13
C SER A 12 8.72 -7.09 -0.70
N ILE A 13 7.57 -6.89 -0.06
CA ILE A 13 6.27 -6.81 -0.76
C ILE A 13 6.20 -5.57 -1.66
N GLY A 14 6.66 -4.41 -1.18
CA GLY A 14 6.68 -3.19 -1.98
C GLY A 14 7.54 -3.33 -3.25
N THR A 15 8.69 -3.99 -3.15
CA THR A 15 9.56 -4.26 -4.31
C THR A 15 8.88 -5.20 -5.31
N GLN A 16 8.25 -6.28 -4.84
CA GLN A 16 7.50 -7.20 -5.71
C GLN A 16 6.31 -6.51 -6.39
N ALA A 17 5.61 -5.62 -5.68
CA ALA A 17 4.54 -4.83 -6.29
C ALA A 17 5.06 -3.91 -7.41
N LEU A 18 6.23 -3.29 -7.21
CA LEU A 18 6.86 -2.47 -8.26
C LEU A 18 7.33 -3.30 -9.46
N GLU A 19 7.75 -4.55 -9.26
CA GLU A 19 8.06 -5.48 -10.35
C GLU A 19 6.81 -5.78 -11.20
N LEU A 20 5.65 -6.00 -10.56
CA LEU A 20 4.39 -6.19 -11.28
C LEU A 20 3.98 -4.93 -12.05
N VAL A 21 4.12 -3.75 -11.47
CA VAL A 21 3.84 -2.48 -12.18
C VAL A 21 4.76 -2.32 -13.39
N ARG A 22 6.03 -2.72 -13.28
CA ARG A 22 7.00 -2.67 -14.38
C ARG A 22 6.62 -3.61 -15.54
N LEU A 23 6.02 -4.77 -15.22
CA LEU A 23 5.55 -5.73 -16.23
C LEU A 23 4.23 -5.30 -16.90
N HIS A 24 3.44 -4.44 -16.24
CA HIS A 24 2.11 -4.00 -16.70
C HIS A 24 1.98 -2.47 -16.71
N PRO A 25 2.85 -1.74 -17.42
CA PRO A 25 2.91 -0.27 -17.37
C PRO A 25 1.67 0.42 -17.96
N GLU A 26 0.91 -0.27 -18.82
CA GLU A 26 -0.34 0.20 -19.38
C GLU A 26 -1.54 0.04 -18.43
N GLU A 27 -1.42 -0.86 -17.44
CA GLU A 27 -2.49 -1.13 -16.47
C GLU A 27 -2.33 -0.28 -15.21
N PHE A 28 -1.09 -0.08 -14.74
CA PHE A 28 -0.80 0.55 -13.46
C PHE A 28 0.13 1.75 -13.57
N ARG A 29 -0.14 2.76 -12.74
CA ARG A 29 0.73 3.93 -12.55
C ARG A 29 0.97 4.15 -11.07
N VAL A 30 2.23 4.26 -10.68
CA VAL A 30 2.60 4.63 -9.30
C VAL A 30 2.43 6.12 -9.10
N VAL A 31 1.66 6.51 -8.06
CA VAL A 31 1.41 7.92 -7.72
C VAL A 31 2.07 8.34 -6.40
N ALA A 32 2.32 7.39 -5.50
CA ALA A 32 3.05 7.67 -4.28
C ALA A 32 3.93 6.49 -3.85
N LEU A 33 5.12 6.80 -3.34
CA LEU A 33 6.07 5.85 -2.78
C LEU A 33 6.52 6.31 -1.40
N THR A 34 6.51 5.41 -0.42
CA THR A 34 7.10 5.72 0.89
C THR A 34 8.05 4.63 1.35
N ALA A 35 9.06 5.05 2.12
CA ALA A 35 9.96 4.15 2.82
C ALA A 35 10.18 4.62 4.26
N ARG A 36 10.81 3.78 5.08
CA ARG A 36 11.20 4.18 6.43
C ARG A 36 12.50 5.00 6.39
N SER A 37 13.62 4.35 6.04
CA SER A 37 14.97 4.92 6.07
C SER A 37 15.80 4.59 4.84
N SER A 38 15.34 3.67 3.98
CA SER A 38 16.08 3.20 2.79
C SER A 38 16.02 4.24 1.66
N ARG A 39 16.65 5.40 1.88
CA ARG A 39 16.57 6.56 1.00
C ARG A 39 17.15 6.32 -0.40
N GLU A 40 18.31 5.66 -0.51
CA GLU A 40 18.95 5.40 -1.80
C GLU A 40 18.04 4.55 -2.71
N LYS A 41 17.49 3.47 -2.16
CA LYS A 41 16.54 2.61 -2.88
C LYS A 41 15.26 3.36 -3.24
N LEU A 42 14.77 4.22 -2.34
CA LEU A 42 13.61 5.07 -2.65
C LEU A 42 13.92 6.06 -3.77
N PHE A 43 15.11 6.68 -3.79
CA PHE A 43 15.50 7.58 -4.86
C PHE A 43 15.54 6.87 -6.23
N GLU A 44 16.07 5.64 -6.28
CA GLU A 44 16.04 4.81 -7.50
C GLU A 44 14.60 4.54 -7.96
N GLN A 45 13.72 4.15 -7.05
CA GLN A 45 12.30 3.92 -7.35
C GLN A 45 11.59 5.20 -7.83
N VAL A 46 11.90 6.36 -7.22
CA VAL A 46 11.34 7.66 -7.64
C VAL A 46 11.80 8.04 -9.04
N ARG A 47 13.08 7.80 -9.40
CA ARG A 47 13.58 8.03 -10.77
C ARG A 47 12.81 7.21 -11.80
N GLU A 48 12.62 5.94 -11.49
CA GLU A 48 12.01 4.98 -12.40
C GLU A 48 10.51 5.21 -12.57
N PHE A 49 9.76 5.26 -11.46
CA PHE A 49 8.30 5.28 -11.50
C PHE A 49 7.70 6.69 -11.53
N ARG A 50 8.49 7.72 -11.28
CA ARG A 50 8.11 9.14 -11.33
C ARG A 50 6.78 9.45 -10.61
N PRO A 51 6.66 9.13 -9.31
CA PRO A 51 5.45 9.38 -8.54
C PRO A 51 5.20 10.88 -8.36
N GLU A 52 3.98 11.24 -7.98
CA GLU A 52 3.62 12.62 -7.58
C GLU A 52 4.14 12.96 -6.18
N VAL A 53 4.16 11.95 -5.29
CA VAL A 53 4.62 12.08 -3.90
C VAL A 53 5.63 10.99 -3.56
N ALA A 54 6.69 11.37 -2.89
CA ALA A 54 7.63 10.47 -2.23
C ALA A 54 7.78 10.83 -0.75
N GLY A 55 7.99 9.84 0.12
CA GLY A 55 8.10 10.13 1.54
C GLY A 55 9.01 9.19 2.32
N LEU A 56 9.67 9.76 3.34
CA LEU A 56 10.47 9.03 4.32
C LEU A 56 9.90 9.25 5.72
N THR A 57 9.60 8.16 6.44
CA THR A 57 9.12 8.28 7.83
C THR A 57 10.24 8.59 8.82
N GLU A 58 11.48 8.25 8.50
CA GLU A 58 12.69 8.79 9.15
C GLU A 58 13.16 9.98 8.32
N PRO A 59 12.97 11.22 8.83
CA PRO A 59 13.22 12.42 8.04
C PRO A 59 14.70 12.63 7.76
N ILE A 60 14.99 13.15 6.57
CA ILE A 60 16.32 13.65 6.17
C ILE A 60 16.20 15.11 5.78
N PRO A 61 17.31 15.88 5.82
CA PRO A 61 17.34 17.24 5.29
C PRO A 61 17.00 17.27 3.79
N MET A 62 16.23 18.27 3.36
CA MET A 62 15.89 18.44 1.94
C MET A 62 17.12 18.60 1.03
N SER A 63 18.24 19.09 1.59
CA SER A 63 19.54 19.19 0.88
C SER A 63 20.13 17.84 0.50
N GLU A 64 19.77 16.76 1.20
CA GLU A 64 20.23 15.41 0.92
C GLU A 64 19.40 14.69 -0.15
N ILE A 65 18.28 15.28 -0.58
CA ILE A 65 17.48 14.76 -1.70
C ILE A 65 18.18 15.15 -3.00
N PRO A 66 18.54 14.16 -3.87
CA PRO A 66 19.16 14.45 -5.15
C PRO A 66 18.27 15.31 -6.04
N GLU A 67 18.87 16.21 -6.81
CA GLU A 67 18.15 17.17 -7.66
C GLU A 67 17.24 16.48 -8.69
N ASP A 68 17.69 15.38 -9.23
CA ASP A 68 16.99 14.61 -10.26
C ASP A 68 15.71 13.91 -9.77
N VAL A 69 15.48 13.85 -8.45
CA VAL A 69 14.24 13.34 -7.84
C VAL A 69 13.42 14.41 -7.13
N ARG A 70 13.77 15.70 -7.24
CA ARG A 70 13.03 16.82 -6.62
C ARG A 70 11.79 17.22 -7.42
N PHE A 71 11.49 16.59 -8.52
CA PHE A 71 10.30 16.87 -9.34
C PHE A 71 8.99 16.48 -8.64
N CYS A 72 9.01 15.55 -7.68
CA CYS A 72 7.86 15.16 -6.89
C CYS A 72 7.81 15.87 -5.53
N ARG A 73 6.64 15.90 -4.92
CA ARG A 73 6.47 16.41 -3.55
C ARG A 73 7.07 15.44 -2.56
N TRP A 74 8.08 15.87 -1.81
CA TRP A 74 8.67 15.09 -0.70
C TRP A 74 7.97 15.40 0.62
N VAL A 75 7.64 14.33 1.37
CA VAL A 75 7.02 14.42 2.70
C VAL A 75 7.85 13.65 3.70
N MET A 76 8.17 14.28 4.82
CA MET A 76 9.05 13.71 5.86
C MET A 76 8.29 13.41 7.14
N GLY A 77 8.76 12.38 7.86
CA GLY A 77 8.19 11.99 9.15
C GLY A 77 6.86 11.24 9.02
N LYS A 78 6.08 11.26 10.09
CA LYS A 78 4.82 10.49 10.19
C LYS A 78 3.78 10.87 9.14
N GLU A 79 3.79 12.11 8.68
CA GLU A 79 2.88 12.60 7.65
C GLU A 79 3.09 11.92 6.29
N ALA A 80 4.28 11.38 6.02
CA ALA A 80 4.57 10.70 4.76
C ALA A 80 3.57 9.58 4.43
N LEU A 81 3.23 8.77 5.43
CA LEU A 81 2.27 7.67 5.26
C LEU A 81 0.85 8.20 5.06
N ARG A 82 0.42 9.16 5.87
CA ARG A 82 -0.93 9.74 5.79
C ARG A 82 -1.16 10.45 4.45
N VAL A 83 -0.20 11.25 4.01
CA VAL A 83 -0.29 11.95 2.72
C VAL A 83 -0.38 10.94 1.57
N ALA A 84 0.48 9.91 1.56
CA ALA A 84 0.46 8.89 0.52
C ALA A 84 -0.81 8.03 0.54
N ALA A 85 -1.37 7.74 1.72
CA ALA A 85 -2.57 6.91 1.86
C ALA A 85 -3.86 7.66 1.53
N ALA A 86 -3.97 8.95 1.88
CA ALA A 86 -5.24 9.67 1.88
C ALA A 86 -5.28 10.90 0.96
N GLU A 87 -4.19 11.67 0.84
CA GLU A 87 -4.21 12.92 0.08
C GLU A 87 -3.92 12.73 -1.41
N VAL A 88 -3.04 11.77 -1.76
CA VAL A 88 -2.74 11.49 -3.16
C VAL A 88 -3.92 10.79 -3.82
N PRO A 89 -4.36 11.22 -5.01
CA PRO A 89 -5.47 10.58 -5.72
C PRO A 89 -5.02 9.22 -6.28
N ALA A 90 -5.14 8.17 -5.46
CA ALA A 90 -4.86 6.78 -5.83
C ALA A 90 -6.15 5.95 -5.85
N ASP A 91 -6.29 5.06 -6.82
CA ASP A 91 -7.38 4.08 -6.83
C ASP A 91 -7.14 3.00 -5.76
N MET A 92 -5.88 2.61 -5.61
CA MET A 92 -5.43 1.56 -4.70
C MET A 92 -4.28 2.04 -3.80
N VAL A 93 -4.27 1.54 -2.56
CA VAL A 93 -3.18 1.77 -1.60
C VAL A 93 -2.66 0.42 -1.10
N LEU A 94 -1.42 0.11 -1.45
CA LEU A 94 -0.71 -1.05 -0.89
C LEU A 94 -0.08 -0.66 0.45
N VAL A 95 -0.54 -1.31 1.53
CA VAL A 95 -0.01 -1.11 2.87
C VAL A 95 0.90 -2.27 3.23
N SER A 96 2.22 -2.06 3.10
CA SER A 96 3.28 -3.02 3.43
C SER A 96 4.21 -2.54 4.55
N VAL A 97 3.77 -1.55 5.33
CA VAL A 97 4.45 -1.10 6.54
C VAL A 97 4.00 -1.91 7.75
N VAL A 98 4.91 -2.20 8.66
CA VAL A 98 4.67 -3.04 9.84
C VAL A 98 4.18 -2.25 11.05
N GLY A 99 3.54 -2.94 11.99
CA GLY A 99 3.12 -2.39 13.29
C GLY A 99 1.92 -1.42 13.22
N ILE A 100 1.79 -0.57 14.24
CA ILE A 100 0.67 0.37 14.41
C ILE A 100 0.57 1.37 13.24
N ALA A 101 1.69 1.77 12.67
CA ALA A 101 1.72 2.67 11.50
C ALA A 101 0.95 2.08 10.31
N GLY A 102 0.98 0.75 10.15
CA GLY A 102 0.19 0.04 9.14
C GLY A 102 -1.31 0.15 9.38
N LEU A 103 -1.76 -0.05 10.62
CA LEU A 103 -3.18 0.08 10.97
C LEU A 103 -3.69 1.50 10.69
N GLN A 104 -2.94 2.53 11.13
CA GLN A 104 -3.30 3.92 10.86
C GLN A 104 -3.39 4.19 9.35
N SER A 105 -2.42 3.72 8.57
CA SER A 105 -2.42 3.89 7.12
C SER A 105 -3.60 3.21 6.43
N VAL A 106 -4.03 2.04 6.91
CA VAL A 106 -5.25 1.38 6.43
C VAL A 106 -6.48 2.25 6.70
N MET A 107 -6.61 2.78 7.91
CA MET A 107 -7.74 3.65 8.28
C MET A 107 -7.75 4.95 7.49
N ASP A 108 -6.58 5.56 7.25
CA ASP A 108 -6.44 6.77 6.43
C ASP A 108 -6.86 6.51 4.97
N ALA A 109 -6.41 5.38 4.38
CA ALA A 109 -6.79 4.99 3.02
C ALA A 109 -8.30 4.72 2.88
N LEU A 110 -8.89 3.97 3.83
CA LEU A 110 -10.33 3.71 3.84
C LEU A 110 -11.13 4.99 4.04
N GLY A 111 -10.67 5.88 4.94
CA GLY A 111 -11.28 7.20 5.15
C GLY A 111 -11.29 8.07 3.90
N ALA A 112 -10.30 7.93 3.04
CA ALA A 112 -10.20 8.56 1.72
C ALA A 112 -10.90 7.78 0.59
N ASN A 113 -11.69 6.77 0.92
CA ASN A 113 -12.41 5.92 -0.03
C ASN A 113 -11.50 5.20 -1.05
N ARG A 114 -10.32 4.72 -0.61
CA ARG A 114 -9.36 4.00 -1.44
C ARG A 114 -9.55 2.48 -1.31
N GLN A 115 -9.23 1.73 -2.38
CA GLN A 115 -9.12 0.28 -2.31
C GLN A 115 -7.83 -0.07 -1.56
N VAL A 116 -7.92 -0.85 -0.48
CA VAL A 116 -6.74 -1.26 0.30
C VAL A 116 -6.27 -2.65 -0.12
N LEU A 117 -4.98 -2.73 -0.46
CA LEU A 117 -4.20 -3.95 -0.63
C LEU A 117 -3.36 -4.12 0.64
N LEU A 118 -3.64 -5.15 1.43
CA LEU A 118 -3.07 -5.31 2.77
C LEU A 118 -2.05 -6.44 2.83
N ALA A 119 -0.80 -6.07 3.11
CA ALA A 119 0.30 -7.00 3.39
C ALA A 119 0.69 -7.04 4.89
N ASN A 120 0.03 -6.23 5.72
CA ASN A 120 0.30 -6.12 7.15
C ASN A 120 -0.78 -6.86 7.94
N LYS A 121 -0.50 -8.12 8.30
CA LYS A 121 -1.43 -8.93 9.10
C LYS A 121 -1.66 -8.39 10.51
N GLU A 122 -0.69 -7.67 11.08
CA GLU A 122 -0.79 -7.07 12.42
C GLU A 122 -1.93 -6.04 12.48
N ALA A 123 -2.22 -5.34 11.39
CA ALA A 123 -3.35 -4.41 11.31
C ALA A 123 -4.70 -5.13 11.53
N LEU A 124 -4.87 -6.34 10.98
CA LEU A 124 -6.08 -7.15 11.18
C LEU A 124 -6.13 -7.78 12.57
N VAL A 125 -4.99 -8.20 13.12
CA VAL A 125 -4.94 -8.78 14.47
C VAL A 125 -5.27 -7.72 15.53
N THR A 126 -4.74 -6.51 15.37
CA THR A 126 -4.89 -5.43 16.37
C THR A 126 -6.20 -4.67 16.22
N GLY A 127 -6.65 -4.42 15.00
CA GLY A 127 -7.79 -3.54 14.71
C GLY A 127 -8.78 -4.11 13.69
N GLY A 128 -8.84 -5.43 13.51
CA GLY A 128 -9.61 -6.06 12.44
C GLY A 128 -11.08 -5.65 12.38
N HIS A 129 -11.75 -5.54 13.53
CA HIS A 129 -13.14 -5.09 13.61
C HIS A 129 -13.30 -3.65 13.07
N LEU A 130 -12.38 -2.72 13.42
CA LEU A 130 -12.42 -1.33 12.95
C LEU A 130 -12.17 -1.25 11.45
N VAL A 131 -11.18 -2.02 10.96
CA VAL A 131 -10.83 -2.09 9.54
C VAL A 131 -11.98 -2.66 8.72
N MET A 132 -12.56 -3.77 9.17
CA MET A 132 -13.69 -4.42 8.47
C MET A 132 -14.94 -3.57 8.44
N ASP A 133 -15.25 -2.87 9.55
CA ASP A 133 -16.39 -1.95 9.61
C ASP A 133 -16.18 -0.72 8.70
N ALA A 134 -14.94 -0.20 8.63
CA ALA A 134 -14.61 0.89 7.73
C ALA A 134 -14.71 0.44 6.26
N ALA A 135 -14.19 -0.73 5.92
CA ALA A 135 -14.25 -1.31 4.57
C ALA A 135 -15.71 -1.56 4.12
N LYS A 136 -16.56 -2.09 5.02
CA LYS A 136 -17.99 -2.28 4.76
C LYS A 136 -18.72 -0.96 4.48
N ARG A 137 -18.41 0.10 5.23
CA ARG A 137 -19.04 1.42 5.04
C ARG A 137 -18.80 2.02 3.67
N ILE A 138 -17.62 1.80 3.09
CA ILE A 138 -17.27 2.30 1.75
C ILE A 138 -17.57 1.29 0.63
N GLY A 139 -18.02 0.08 0.97
CA GLY A 139 -18.33 -0.97 0.01
C GLY A 139 -17.10 -1.55 -0.71
N LYS A 140 -15.89 -1.39 -0.16
CA LYS A 140 -14.64 -1.90 -0.73
C LYS A 140 -14.02 -2.95 0.19
N PRO A 141 -13.93 -4.22 -0.24
CA PRO A 141 -13.29 -5.26 0.56
C PRO A 141 -11.78 -4.99 0.69
N ILE A 142 -11.20 -5.38 1.82
CA ILE A 142 -9.74 -5.44 1.95
C ILE A 142 -9.23 -6.59 1.09
N LEU A 143 -8.26 -6.32 0.23
CA LEU A 143 -7.62 -7.33 -0.61
C LEU A 143 -6.30 -7.77 0.05
N PRO A 144 -6.22 -9.01 0.55
CA PRO A 144 -4.97 -9.51 1.12
C PRO A 144 -3.93 -9.77 0.03
N VAL A 145 -2.69 -9.37 0.29
CA VAL A 145 -1.54 -9.61 -0.60
C VAL A 145 -0.43 -10.44 0.06
N ASP A 146 -0.66 -10.91 1.29
CA ASP A 146 0.16 -11.96 1.89
C ASP A 146 -0.27 -13.35 1.41
N SER A 147 0.64 -14.33 1.49
CA SER A 147 0.42 -15.66 0.93
C SER A 147 -0.73 -16.42 1.59
N GLU A 148 -0.87 -16.29 2.91
CA GLU A 148 -1.87 -17.06 3.69
C GLU A 148 -3.29 -16.52 3.45
N HIS A 149 -3.48 -15.21 3.62
CA HIS A 149 -4.79 -14.59 3.44
C HIS A 149 -5.21 -14.50 1.97
N SER A 150 -4.24 -14.33 1.05
CA SER A 150 -4.52 -14.35 -0.40
C SER A 150 -5.03 -15.70 -0.85
N ALA A 151 -4.44 -16.80 -0.38
CA ALA A 151 -4.91 -18.15 -0.68
C ALA A 151 -6.33 -18.39 -0.16
N ILE A 152 -6.63 -17.99 1.09
CA ILE A 152 -7.98 -18.09 1.67
C ILE A 152 -8.98 -17.24 0.86
N PHE A 153 -8.60 -16.01 0.49
CA PHE A 153 -9.45 -15.10 -0.28
C PHE A 153 -9.80 -15.69 -1.66
N GLN A 154 -8.81 -16.26 -2.35
CA GLN A 154 -9.02 -16.95 -3.63
C GLN A 154 -9.95 -18.16 -3.48
N CYS A 155 -9.74 -19.00 -2.46
CA CYS A 155 -10.62 -20.15 -2.18
C CYS A 155 -12.07 -19.73 -1.89
N LEU A 156 -12.29 -18.56 -1.30
CA LEU A 156 -13.64 -18.06 -1.02
C LEU A 156 -14.32 -17.42 -2.25
N GLN A 157 -13.55 -17.00 -3.24
CA GLN A 157 -14.08 -16.47 -4.51
C GLN A 157 -14.46 -17.58 -5.50
N ASP A 158 -13.77 -18.73 -5.47
CA ASP A 158 -14.12 -19.89 -6.28
C ASP A 158 -15.36 -20.60 -5.73
N GLU A 159 -16.35 -20.85 -6.60
CA GLU A 159 -17.57 -21.60 -6.22
C GLU A 159 -17.24 -23.02 -5.71
N ILE A 160 -16.18 -23.63 -6.21
CA ILE A 160 -15.67 -24.95 -5.78
C ILE A 160 -15.17 -24.89 -4.33
N GLY A 161 -14.46 -23.81 -3.94
CA GLY A 161 -14.03 -23.60 -2.56
C GLY A 161 -15.18 -23.42 -1.58
N ARG A 162 -16.27 -22.77 -1.99
CA ARG A 162 -17.49 -22.61 -1.20
C ARG A 162 -18.23 -23.91 -0.97
N ALA A 163 -18.29 -24.78 -1.98
CA ALA A 163 -18.92 -26.11 -1.86
C ALA A 163 -18.14 -26.98 -0.85
N SER A 164 -16.82 -27.05 -0.93
CA SER A 164 -15.99 -27.86 -0.02
C SER A 164 -16.03 -27.42 1.43
N CYS A 165 -16.23 -26.11 1.71
CA CYS A 165 -16.40 -25.61 3.08
C CYS A 165 -17.79 -25.92 3.67
N ARG A 166 -18.84 -26.04 2.85
CA ARG A 166 -20.19 -26.41 3.31
C ARG A 166 -20.35 -27.90 3.67
N GLU A 167 -19.57 -28.76 3.07
CA GLU A 167 -19.63 -30.22 3.31
C GLU A 167 -18.84 -30.68 4.55
N ARG A 168 -18.10 -29.78 5.23
CA ARG A 168 -17.29 -30.13 6.41
C ARG A 168 -17.86 -29.61 7.74
N VAL A 169 -19.12 -29.24 7.79
CA VAL A 169 -19.81 -28.86 9.03
C VAL A 169 -20.80 -29.98 9.42
#